data_407de5f68233975408f38987e4673dab
#
_entry.id   407de5f68233975408f38987e4673dab
#
_cell.length_a   1.000
_cell.length_b   1.000
_cell.length_c   1.000
_cell.angle_alpha   90.00
_cell.angle_beta   90.00
_cell.angle_gamma   90.00
#
_symmetry.space_group_name_H-M   'P 1'
#
loop_
_entity.id
_entity.type
_entity.pdbx_description
1 polymer ?
#
loop_
_entity_poly.entity_id
_entity_poly.type
_entity_poly.pdbx_seq_one_letter_code
_entity_poly.pdbx_strand_id
1 'polypeptide(L)'
;MSDPIIEFYFGRRGAGQPDRTIEQIWQWDWERLENVHDYIQWLFPLAERSFYNPEAPVLNEQTIERFRSTDFLKSRLKHSFEVMLNFLGLRLVELADGQVRVDRGEGFTERGTNWISARKHNHLRLTRIFASTRTLGLERYSRALFGCLEEIYHERRDEISQTTYQFWKRAALED
;
A
#
# COMPACT_ATOMS: atom_id res chain seq x y z
N MET A 1 5.63 26.10 -6.21
CA MET A 1 6.52 25.08 -5.61
C MET A 1 6.10 23.72 -6.18
N SER A 2 7.06 22.85 -6.53
CA SER A 2 6.75 21.51 -7.01
C SER A 2 6.18 20.66 -5.86
N ASP A 3 5.20 19.81 -6.18
CA ASP A 3 4.58 18.91 -5.20
C ASP A 3 5.58 17.79 -4.83
N PRO A 4 5.92 17.63 -3.53
CA PRO A 4 6.95 16.67 -3.12
C PRO A 4 6.56 15.21 -3.42
N ILE A 5 5.27 14.87 -3.39
CA ILE A 5 4.78 13.52 -3.72
C ILE A 5 4.97 13.27 -5.22
N ILE A 6 4.58 14.22 -6.04
CA ILE A 6 4.73 14.12 -7.49
C ILE A 6 6.21 14.00 -7.88
N GLU A 7 7.09 14.82 -7.29
CA GLU A 7 8.54 14.75 -7.54
C GLU A 7 9.14 13.40 -7.10
N PHE A 8 8.70 12.87 -5.97
CA PHE A 8 9.09 11.54 -5.52
C PHE A 8 8.66 10.44 -6.50
N TYR A 9 7.43 10.50 -6.96
CA TYR A 9 6.90 9.54 -7.94
C TYR A 9 7.53 9.67 -9.33
N PHE A 10 8.07 10.83 -9.69
CA PHE A 10 8.89 11.00 -10.90
C PHE A 10 10.36 10.60 -10.71
N GLY A 11 10.78 10.18 -9.52
CA GLY A 11 12.17 9.83 -9.21
C GLY A 11 13.12 11.05 -9.12
N ARG A 12 12.58 12.25 -8.99
CA ARG A 12 13.34 13.51 -8.89
C ARG A 12 13.66 13.93 -7.47
N ARG A 13 13.06 13.28 -6.50
CA ARG A 13 13.20 13.54 -5.08
C ARG A 13 13.23 12.22 -4.32
N GLY A 14 14.02 12.13 -3.28
CA GLY A 14 14.00 11.01 -2.34
C GLY A 14 13.02 11.20 -1.18
N ALA A 15 12.87 10.16 -0.40
CA ALA A 15 12.01 10.06 0.78
C ALA A 15 12.79 9.64 2.02
N GLY A 16 12.45 10.22 3.16
CA GLY A 16 13.02 9.86 4.48
C GLY A 16 14.47 10.30 4.70
N GLN A 17 15.11 9.70 5.71
CA GLN A 17 16.52 9.92 6.00
C GLN A 17 17.21 8.58 6.25
N PRO A 18 18.29 8.27 5.47
CA PRO A 18 18.79 9.05 4.33
C PRO A 18 17.78 9.11 3.18
N ASP A 19 17.96 10.07 2.28
CA ASP A 19 17.15 10.25 1.08
C ASP A 19 17.20 8.99 0.20
N ARG A 20 16.04 8.44 -0.17
CA ARG A 20 15.92 7.22 -1.00
C ARG A 20 14.90 7.45 -2.09
N THR A 21 15.30 7.18 -3.33
CA THR A 21 14.35 7.25 -4.45
C THR A 21 13.33 6.12 -4.37
N ILE A 22 12.21 6.28 -5.06
CA ILE A 22 11.16 5.26 -5.10
C ILE A 22 11.70 3.94 -5.69
N GLU A 23 12.58 4.02 -6.69
CA GLU A 23 13.23 2.85 -7.31
C GLU A 23 14.13 2.11 -6.31
N GLN A 24 14.85 2.82 -5.47
CA GLN A 24 15.66 2.21 -4.42
C GLN A 24 14.78 1.48 -3.39
N ILE A 25 13.64 2.07 -3.01
CA ILE A 25 12.69 1.44 -2.08
C ILE A 25 12.09 0.16 -2.70
N TRP A 26 11.75 0.16 -3.98
CA TRP A 26 11.21 -1.02 -4.66
C TRP A 26 12.18 -2.23 -4.71
N GLN A 27 13.51 -1.96 -4.61
CA GLN A 27 14.54 -2.99 -4.61
C GLN A 27 14.90 -3.52 -3.23
N TRP A 28 14.25 -3.01 -2.18
CA TRP A 28 14.51 -3.49 -0.83
C TRP A 28 14.03 -4.92 -0.66
N ASP A 29 14.82 -5.70 0.10
CA ASP A 29 14.37 -6.97 0.60
C ASP A 29 13.25 -6.79 1.64
N TRP A 30 12.59 -7.88 1.95
CA TRP A 30 11.45 -7.84 2.87
C TRP A 30 11.86 -7.56 4.33
N GLU A 31 13.09 -7.87 4.74
CA GLU A 31 13.63 -7.52 6.06
C GLU A 31 13.75 -5.98 6.19
N ARG A 32 14.26 -5.32 5.17
CA ARG A 32 14.36 -3.87 5.13
C ARG A 32 13.00 -3.20 5.07
N LEU A 33 12.07 -3.74 4.28
CA LEU A 33 10.68 -3.26 4.23
C LEU A 33 9.99 -3.42 5.58
N GLU A 34 10.29 -4.48 6.34
CA GLU A 34 9.73 -4.69 7.69
C GLU A 34 10.27 -3.68 8.70
N ASN A 35 11.57 -3.46 8.72
CA ASN A 35 12.25 -2.71 9.78
C ASN A 35 12.30 -1.19 9.56
N VAL A 36 12.17 -0.71 8.32
CA VAL A 36 12.11 0.72 8.02
C VAL A 36 10.67 1.21 8.03
N HIS A 37 10.38 2.34 8.67
CA HIS A 37 8.99 2.77 8.89
C HIS A 37 8.64 4.12 8.26
N ASP A 38 9.60 4.83 7.67
CA ASP A 38 9.42 6.20 7.15
C ASP A 38 9.16 6.27 5.64
N TYR A 39 9.13 5.13 4.93
CA TYR A 39 8.91 5.08 3.48
C TYR A 39 7.43 4.89 3.09
N ILE A 40 6.64 4.22 3.94
CA ILE A 40 5.28 3.81 3.58
C ILE A 40 4.35 5.01 3.34
N GLN A 41 4.60 6.13 4.01
CA GLN A 41 3.84 7.37 3.83
C GLN A 41 4.15 8.05 2.50
N TRP A 42 5.28 7.78 1.91
CA TRP A 42 5.67 8.26 0.59
C TRP A 42 5.14 7.36 -0.52
N LEU A 43 5.21 6.04 -0.34
CA LEU A 43 4.64 5.07 -1.30
C LEU A 43 3.11 5.11 -1.33
N PHE A 44 2.47 5.40 -0.20
CA PHE A 44 1.01 5.44 -0.05
C PHE A 44 0.59 6.67 0.73
N PRO A 45 0.68 7.86 0.12
CA PRO A 45 0.33 9.11 0.78
C PRO A 45 -1.17 9.21 1.03
N LEU A 46 -1.56 9.92 2.10
CA LEU A 46 -2.93 10.23 2.47
C LEU A 46 -3.11 11.74 2.64
N ALA A 47 -4.35 12.19 2.63
CA ALA A 47 -4.70 13.59 2.94
C ALA A 47 -4.49 13.92 4.43
N GLU A 48 -4.52 12.91 5.28
CA GLU A 48 -4.29 13.06 6.71
C GLU A 48 -2.82 12.89 7.06
N ARG A 49 -2.35 13.75 7.97
CA ARG A 49 -0.98 13.70 8.49
C ARG A 49 -0.74 12.40 9.28
N SER A 50 0.38 11.75 9.03
CA SER A 50 0.76 10.56 9.78
C SER A 50 1.21 10.93 11.19
N PHE A 51 0.67 10.25 12.19
CA PHE A 51 1.14 10.37 13.58
C PHE A 51 2.59 9.85 13.73
N TYR A 52 2.95 8.80 13.00
CA TYR A 52 4.26 8.13 13.10
C TYR A 52 5.34 8.80 12.24
N ASN A 53 4.96 9.61 11.25
CA ASN A 53 5.88 10.36 10.39
C ASN A 53 5.23 11.70 10.00
N PRO A 54 5.21 12.68 10.91
CA PRO A 54 4.56 13.96 10.68
C PRO A 54 5.23 14.82 9.60
N GLU A 55 6.48 14.52 9.25
CA GLU A 55 7.24 15.22 8.19
C GLU A 55 6.93 14.68 6.79
N ALA A 56 6.24 13.51 6.68
CA ALA A 56 5.83 12.99 5.39
C ALA A 56 4.80 13.91 4.74
N PRO A 57 4.88 14.11 3.41
CA PRO A 57 3.94 14.97 2.70
C PRO A 57 2.53 14.39 2.73
N VAL A 58 1.53 15.28 2.67
CA VAL A 58 0.12 14.92 2.61
C VAL A 58 -0.46 15.23 1.23
N LEU A 59 -1.45 14.44 0.81
CA LEU A 59 -2.20 14.67 -0.42
C LEU A 59 -3.04 15.95 -0.30
N ASN A 60 -3.10 16.68 -1.40
CA ASN A 60 -4.09 17.72 -1.65
C ASN A 60 -4.92 17.37 -2.89
N GLU A 61 -5.99 18.11 -3.16
CA GLU A 61 -6.88 17.85 -4.28
C GLU A 61 -6.16 17.84 -5.63
N GLN A 62 -5.22 18.77 -5.85
CA GLN A 62 -4.47 18.86 -7.11
C GLN A 62 -3.56 17.65 -7.30
N THR A 63 -2.92 17.15 -6.22
CA THR A 63 -2.11 15.93 -6.25
C THR A 63 -2.96 14.72 -6.60
N ILE A 64 -4.14 14.59 -5.98
CA ILE A 64 -5.08 13.48 -6.23
C ILE A 64 -5.53 13.50 -7.69
N GLU A 65 -5.96 14.66 -8.20
CA GLU A 65 -6.40 14.82 -9.59
C GLU A 65 -5.29 14.47 -10.57
N ARG A 66 -4.05 14.90 -10.29
CA ARG A 66 -2.90 14.59 -11.12
C ARG A 66 -2.57 13.10 -11.15
N PHE A 67 -2.68 12.37 -10.03
CA PHE A 67 -2.55 10.91 -10.01
C PHE A 67 -3.64 10.24 -10.85
N ARG A 68 -4.89 10.64 -10.67
CA ARG A 68 -6.03 10.04 -11.37
C ARG A 68 -5.98 10.26 -12.89
N SER A 69 -5.45 11.39 -13.33
CA SER A 69 -5.35 11.77 -14.76
C SER A 69 -4.06 11.31 -15.44
N THR A 70 -3.03 10.84 -14.71
CA THR A 70 -1.71 10.54 -15.26
C THR A 70 -1.41 9.04 -15.17
N ASP A 71 -1.40 8.34 -16.31
CA ASP A 71 -1.16 6.89 -16.36
C ASP A 71 0.23 6.51 -15.84
N PHE A 72 1.25 7.36 -16.06
CA PHE A 72 2.58 7.16 -15.50
C PHE A 72 2.55 7.09 -13.97
N LEU A 73 1.87 8.01 -13.29
CA LEU A 73 1.77 8.03 -11.83
C LEU A 73 0.99 6.80 -11.31
N LYS A 74 -0.12 6.46 -11.97
CA LYS A 74 -0.90 5.25 -11.64
C LYS A 74 -0.09 3.97 -11.82
N SER A 75 0.73 3.86 -12.88
CA SER A 75 1.59 2.70 -13.10
C SER A 75 2.66 2.56 -12.02
N ARG A 76 3.23 3.65 -11.56
CA ARG A 76 4.22 3.65 -10.46
C ARG A 76 3.58 3.34 -9.11
N LEU A 77 2.37 3.84 -8.85
CA LEU A 77 1.61 3.47 -7.66
C LEU A 77 1.24 1.97 -7.69
N LYS A 78 0.83 1.45 -8.85
CA LYS A 78 0.60 0.02 -9.04
C LYS A 78 1.86 -0.79 -8.74
N HIS A 79 3.03 -0.36 -9.23
CA HIS A 79 4.28 -1.05 -8.93
C HIS A 79 4.62 -1.03 -7.42
N SER A 80 4.43 0.11 -6.73
CA SER A 80 4.54 0.17 -5.27
C SER A 80 3.58 -0.80 -4.56
N PHE A 81 2.37 -0.93 -5.09
CA PHE A 81 1.38 -1.88 -4.59
C PHE A 81 1.85 -3.34 -4.77
N GLU A 82 2.38 -3.70 -5.93
CA GLU A 82 2.96 -5.03 -6.21
C GLU A 82 4.13 -5.36 -5.29
N VAL A 83 5.02 -4.40 -5.03
CA VAL A 83 6.13 -4.55 -4.07
C VAL A 83 5.60 -4.88 -2.67
N MET A 84 4.56 -4.18 -2.21
CA MET A 84 3.98 -4.46 -0.90
C MET A 84 3.17 -5.74 -0.86
N LEU A 85 2.52 -6.15 -1.96
CA LEU A 85 1.91 -7.48 -2.05
C LEU A 85 2.96 -8.58 -1.89
N ASN A 86 4.07 -8.50 -2.62
CA ASN A 86 5.18 -9.46 -2.50
C ASN A 86 5.76 -9.50 -1.08
N PHE A 87 5.90 -8.34 -0.44
CA PHE A 87 6.32 -8.26 0.96
C PHE A 87 5.37 -9.03 1.89
N LEU A 88 4.06 -8.99 1.64
CA LEU A 88 3.03 -9.71 2.40
C LEU A 88 2.90 -11.21 2.00
N GLY A 89 3.63 -11.66 0.98
CA GLY A 89 3.49 -13.00 0.42
C GLY A 89 2.28 -13.16 -0.50
N LEU A 90 1.74 -12.04 -1.00
CA LEU A 90 0.62 -11.99 -1.94
C LEU A 90 1.11 -11.66 -3.35
N ARG A 91 0.27 -11.84 -4.34
CA ARG A 91 0.55 -11.48 -5.74
C ARG A 91 -0.68 -10.90 -6.43
N LEU A 92 -0.43 -9.94 -7.32
CA LEU A 92 -1.44 -9.40 -8.22
C LEU A 92 -1.61 -10.32 -9.43
N VAL A 93 -2.85 -10.58 -9.80
CA VAL A 93 -3.21 -11.32 -11.02
C VAL A 93 -4.13 -10.42 -11.85
N GLU A 94 -3.70 -10.10 -13.06
CA GLU A 94 -4.50 -9.39 -14.06
C GLU A 94 -5.05 -10.41 -15.06
N LEU A 95 -6.38 -10.43 -15.21
CA LEU A 95 -7.07 -11.34 -16.10
C LEU A 95 -7.23 -10.70 -17.48
N ALA A 96 -7.42 -11.55 -18.52
CA ALA A 96 -7.52 -11.10 -19.91
C ALA A 96 -8.73 -10.16 -20.17
N ASP A 97 -9.78 -10.22 -19.34
CA ASP A 97 -10.95 -9.35 -19.39
C ASP A 97 -10.76 -8.00 -18.67
N GLY A 98 -9.55 -7.73 -18.18
CA GLY A 98 -9.21 -6.53 -17.41
C GLY A 98 -9.59 -6.56 -15.93
N GLN A 99 -10.16 -7.66 -15.46
CA GLN A 99 -10.38 -7.87 -14.03
C GLN A 99 -9.04 -8.07 -13.31
N VAL A 100 -9.01 -7.73 -12.03
CA VAL A 100 -7.84 -7.92 -11.17
C VAL A 100 -8.23 -8.73 -9.95
N ARG A 101 -7.31 -9.59 -9.54
CA ARG A 101 -7.42 -10.42 -8.34
C ARG A 101 -6.10 -10.37 -7.59
N VAL A 102 -6.15 -10.51 -6.28
CA VAL A 102 -4.98 -10.74 -5.45
C VAL A 102 -5.05 -12.16 -4.91
N ASP A 103 -3.98 -12.92 -5.11
CA ASP A 103 -3.86 -14.30 -4.67
C ASP A 103 -2.74 -14.43 -3.64
N ARG A 104 -2.75 -15.52 -2.89
CA ARG A 104 -1.59 -15.95 -2.09
C ARG A 104 -0.46 -16.34 -3.03
N GLY A 105 0.72 -15.74 -2.82
CA GLY A 105 1.93 -16.07 -3.57
C GLY A 105 2.68 -17.26 -2.97
N GLU A 106 3.76 -17.70 -3.62
CA GLU A 106 4.59 -18.81 -3.16
C GLU A 106 5.18 -18.57 -1.75
N GLY A 107 5.52 -17.31 -1.42
CA GLY A 107 6.05 -16.92 -0.10
C GLY A 107 4.99 -16.71 0.98
N PHE A 108 3.71 -16.99 0.74
CA PHE A 108 2.63 -16.65 1.66
C PHE A 108 2.76 -17.35 3.01
N THR A 109 3.09 -18.65 3.02
CA THR A 109 3.21 -19.42 4.27
C THR A 109 4.26 -18.83 5.21
N GLU A 110 5.39 -18.37 4.67
CA GLU A 110 6.47 -17.77 5.46
C GLU A 110 6.14 -16.32 5.84
N ARG A 111 5.77 -15.49 4.87
CA ARG A 111 5.57 -14.04 5.08
C ARG A 111 4.27 -13.71 5.76
N GLY A 112 3.24 -14.53 5.58
CA GLY A 112 1.97 -14.40 6.27
C GLY A 112 2.12 -14.36 7.80
N THR A 113 3.09 -15.08 8.36
CA THR A 113 3.37 -15.07 9.80
C THR A 113 3.73 -13.68 10.35
N ASN A 114 4.24 -12.77 9.50
CA ASN A 114 4.64 -11.42 9.92
C ASN A 114 3.46 -10.46 10.09
N TRP A 115 2.33 -10.73 9.48
CA TRP A 115 1.17 -9.84 9.54
C TRP A 115 -0.15 -10.55 9.93
N ILE A 116 -0.27 -11.87 9.71
CA ILE A 116 -1.36 -12.70 10.24
C ILE A 116 -1.02 -13.04 11.70
N SER A 117 -0.91 -12.05 12.51
CA SER A 117 -0.63 -12.14 13.94
C SER A 117 -1.03 -10.82 14.58
N ALA A 118 -0.98 -10.73 15.89
CA ALA A 118 -1.28 -9.50 16.62
C ALA A 118 -0.31 -8.32 16.35
N ARG A 119 0.57 -8.39 15.37
CA ARG A 119 1.51 -7.32 14.99
C ARG A 119 0.78 -6.20 14.25
N LYS A 120 0.41 -5.18 15.00
CA LYS A 120 -0.45 -4.07 14.54
C LYS A 120 0.15 -3.17 13.45
N HIS A 121 1.48 -3.07 13.31
CA HIS A 121 2.07 -2.11 12.35
C HIS A 121 1.81 -2.50 10.88
N ASN A 122 1.83 -3.78 10.53
CA ASN A 122 1.50 -4.22 9.18
C ASN A 122 -0.02 -4.11 8.89
N HIS A 123 -0.88 -4.23 9.91
CA HIS A 123 -2.30 -3.93 9.77
C HIS A 123 -2.55 -2.45 9.45
N LEU A 124 -1.80 -1.54 10.08
CA LEU A 124 -1.88 -0.10 9.78
C LEU A 124 -1.34 0.22 8.38
N ARG A 125 -0.26 -0.46 7.94
CA ARG A 125 0.25 -0.34 6.56
C ARG A 125 -0.80 -0.78 5.55
N LEU A 126 -1.49 -1.90 5.78
CA LEU A 126 -2.58 -2.37 4.93
C LEU A 126 -3.73 -1.36 4.83
N THR A 127 -4.17 -0.80 5.96
CA THR A 127 -5.19 0.26 5.98
C THR A 127 -4.76 1.45 5.12
N ARG A 128 -3.50 1.87 5.22
CA ARG A 128 -2.93 2.95 4.42
C ARG A 128 -2.89 2.62 2.93
N ILE A 129 -2.46 1.41 2.56
CA ILE A 129 -2.42 0.93 1.18
C ILE A 129 -3.82 0.97 0.57
N PHE A 130 -4.84 0.48 1.27
CA PHE A 130 -6.24 0.54 0.83
C PHE A 130 -6.69 1.98 0.55
N ALA A 131 -6.56 2.85 1.54
CA ALA A 131 -7.03 4.22 1.42
C ALA A 131 -6.30 4.99 0.31
N SER A 132 -4.97 4.87 0.22
CA SER A 132 -4.17 5.56 -0.79
C SER A 132 -4.48 5.07 -2.21
N THR A 133 -4.48 3.74 -2.44
CA THR A 133 -4.77 3.19 -3.79
C THR A 133 -6.18 3.55 -4.24
N ARG A 134 -7.17 3.53 -3.37
CA ARG A 134 -8.53 3.97 -3.66
C ARG A 134 -8.57 5.47 -4.02
N THR A 135 -7.98 6.32 -3.17
CA THR A 135 -7.97 7.79 -3.38
C THR A 135 -7.26 8.20 -4.68
N LEU A 136 -6.21 7.50 -5.05
CA LEU A 136 -5.35 7.84 -6.19
C LEU A 136 -5.75 7.16 -7.52
N GLY A 137 -6.93 6.57 -7.61
CA GLY A 137 -7.51 6.06 -8.86
C GLY A 137 -7.18 4.59 -9.17
N LEU A 138 -6.84 3.81 -8.14
CA LEU A 138 -6.62 2.37 -8.24
C LEU A 138 -7.64 1.56 -7.42
N GLU A 139 -8.92 1.97 -7.40
CA GLU A 139 -9.98 1.35 -6.58
C GLU A 139 -10.12 -0.14 -6.84
N ARG A 140 -10.01 -0.58 -8.11
CA ARG A 140 -10.11 -2.01 -8.46
C ARG A 140 -9.02 -2.86 -7.77
N TYR A 141 -7.83 -2.31 -7.57
CA TYR A 141 -6.73 -3.00 -6.88
C TYR A 141 -6.96 -3.04 -5.37
N SER A 142 -7.48 -1.96 -4.79
CA SER A 142 -7.91 -1.91 -3.40
C SER A 142 -8.98 -2.97 -3.11
N ARG A 143 -10.01 -3.06 -3.95
CA ARG A 143 -11.07 -4.08 -3.84
C ARG A 143 -10.55 -5.50 -4.00
N ALA A 144 -9.64 -5.74 -4.95
CA ALA A 144 -9.02 -7.05 -5.17
C ALA A 144 -8.20 -7.51 -3.96
N LEU A 145 -7.41 -6.61 -3.36
CA LEU A 145 -6.68 -6.89 -2.14
C LEU A 145 -7.64 -7.18 -0.97
N PHE A 146 -8.70 -6.37 -0.82
CA PHE A 146 -9.67 -6.60 0.25
C PHE A 146 -10.34 -7.97 0.13
N GLY A 147 -10.73 -8.40 -1.07
CA GLY A 147 -11.31 -9.73 -1.28
C GLY A 147 -10.39 -10.85 -0.79
N CYS A 148 -9.09 -10.78 -1.13
CA CYS A 148 -8.10 -11.74 -0.64
C CYS A 148 -7.96 -11.71 0.89
N LEU A 149 -7.88 -10.51 1.49
CA LEU A 149 -7.75 -10.39 2.95
C LEU A 149 -9.02 -10.79 3.71
N GLU A 150 -10.20 -10.63 3.10
CA GLU A 150 -11.46 -11.09 3.66
C GLU A 150 -11.50 -12.62 3.75
N GLU A 151 -11.04 -13.33 2.71
CA GLU A 151 -10.88 -14.79 2.75
C GLU A 151 -9.91 -15.23 3.84
N ILE A 152 -8.73 -14.59 3.92
CA ILE A 152 -7.73 -14.86 4.96
C ILE A 152 -8.30 -14.58 6.35
N TYR A 153 -9.04 -13.48 6.53
CA TYR A 153 -9.68 -13.16 7.80
C TYR A 153 -10.68 -14.24 8.24
N HIS A 154 -11.49 -14.75 7.30
CA HIS A 154 -12.46 -15.80 7.63
C HIS A 154 -11.80 -17.12 8.04
N GLU A 155 -10.62 -17.42 7.51
CA GLU A 155 -9.83 -18.60 7.90
C GLU A 155 -9.06 -18.40 9.21
N ARG A 156 -8.69 -17.16 9.53
CA ARG A 156 -7.75 -16.84 10.62
C ARG A 156 -8.33 -15.82 11.63
N ARG A 157 -9.61 -15.98 11.97
CA ARG A 157 -10.36 -15.04 12.86
C ARG A 157 -9.77 -14.91 14.26
N ASP A 158 -9.07 -15.92 14.73
CA ASP A 158 -8.43 -15.91 16.05
C ASP A 158 -7.12 -15.09 16.06
N GLU A 159 -6.56 -14.81 14.89
CA GLU A 159 -5.29 -14.10 14.73
C GLU A 159 -5.47 -12.65 14.24
N ILE A 160 -6.54 -12.37 13.49
CA ILE A 160 -6.87 -11.03 12.99
C ILE A 160 -8.13 -10.56 13.70
N SER A 161 -8.05 -9.45 14.42
CA SER A 161 -9.20 -8.93 15.17
C SER A 161 -10.31 -8.42 14.24
N GLN A 162 -11.56 -8.52 14.70
CA GLN A 162 -12.71 -7.94 14.00
C GLN A 162 -12.52 -6.42 13.79
N THR A 163 -11.93 -5.72 14.74
CA THR A 163 -11.63 -4.29 14.63
C THR A 163 -10.69 -4.02 13.44
N THR A 164 -9.62 -4.79 13.28
CA THR A 164 -8.71 -4.69 12.14
C THR A 164 -9.43 -4.92 10.82
N TYR A 165 -10.23 -5.98 10.74
CA TYR A 165 -11.04 -6.28 9.55
C TYR A 165 -11.98 -5.12 9.19
N GLN A 166 -12.65 -4.51 10.16
CA GLN A 166 -13.53 -3.36 9.91
C GLN A 166 -12.77 -2.13 9.42
N PHE A 167 -11.55 -1.87 9.93
CA PHE A 167 -10.70 -0.80 9.40
C PHE A 167 -10.30 -1.06 7.95
N TRP A 168 -9.91 -2.29 7.59
CA TRP A 168 -9.59 -2.64 6.21
C TRP A 168 -10.78 -2.48 5.29
N LYS A 169 -11.96 -3.00 5.69
CA LYS A 169 -13.20 -2.90 4.94
C LYS A 169 -13.56 -1.45 4.64
N ARG A 170 -13.54 -0.60 5.65
CA ARG A 170 -13.82 0.82 5.51
C ARG A 170 -12.81 1.49 4.57
N ALA A 171 -11.52 1.30 4.80
CA ALA A 171 -10.48 1.90 3.97
C ALA A 171 -10.52 1.44 2.51
N ALA A 172 -10.92 0.19 2.24
CA ALA A 172 -10.98 -0.38 0.91
C ALA A 172 -12.24 -0.01 0.12
N LEU A 173 -13.39 0.14 0.78
CA LEU A 173 -14.71 0.16 0.14
C LEU A 173 -15.55 1.41 0.40
N GLU A 174 -15.33 2.12 1.50
CA GLU A 174 -16.15 3.28 1.90
C GLU A 174 -15.47 4.61 1.54
N ASP A 175 -16.26 5.57 1.04
CA ASP A 175 -15.85 6.95 0.77
C ASP A 175 -15.79 7.80 2.04
#